data_84e559d0135ea3b8d17824c988aacd57
#
_entry.id   84e559d0135ea3b8d17824c988aacd57
#
_cell.length_a   1.000
_cell.length_b   1.000
_cell.length_c   1.000
_cell.angle_alpha   90.00
_cell.angle_beta   90.00
_cell.angle_gamma   90.00
#
_symmetry.space_group_name_H-M   'P 1'
#
loop_
_entity.id
_entity.type
_entity.pdbx_description
1 polymer ?
#
loop_
_entity_poly.entity_id
_entity_poly.type
_entity_poly.pdbx_seq_one_letter_code
_entity_poly.pdbx_strand_id
1 'polypeptide(L)'
;MKAIKKILVAIGNESSLNRCLSIAIPIAKGLGASITCIYVLNPFPRNLQVALEQTSIKFEKENAGKYFEIAKEKCKESGIEFEQIIAKGQPREAILEHEKEFDLIVIGRADWGSKLLGSVSNGVVSNSKKDILLVK
;
A
#
# COMPACT_ATOMS: atom_id res chain seq x y z
N MET A 1 12.27 16.83 -17.10
CA MET A 1 12.56 16.00 -15.90
C MET A 1 11.28 15.74 -15.13
N LYS A 2 11.02 14.49 -14.76
CA LYS A 2 9.82 14.11 -14.04
C LYS A 2 9.95 14.50 -12.56
N ALA A 3 8.98 15.24 -12.03
CA ALA A 3 8.95 15.59 -10.62
C ALA A 3 8.15 14.53 -9.83
N ILE A 4 8.73 14.02 -8.75
CA ILE A 4 8.02 13.10 -7.86
C ILE A 4 7.59 13.90 -6.63
N LYS A 5 6.29 14.16 -6.53
CA LYS A 5 5.71 14.95 -5.45
C LYS A 5 4.77 14.13 -4.54
N LYS A 6 4.18 13.06 -5.07
CA LYS A 6 3.25 12.21 -4.33
C LYS A 6 3.60 10.76 -4.53
N ILE A 7 3.83 10.06 -3.43
CA ILE A 7 4.20 8.64 -3.42
C ILE A 7 3.07 7.83 -2.80
N LEU A 8 2.66 6.77 -3.49
CA LEU A 8 1.66 5.82 -2.98
C LEU A 8 2.38 4.58 -2.47
N VAL A 9 2.14 4.22 -1.21
CA VAL A 9 2.67 3.01 -0.60
C VAL A 9 1.54 2.02 -0.39
N ALA A 10 1.60 0.88 -1.05
CA ALA A 10 0.60 -0.18 -0.92
C ALA A 10 0.92 -1.05 0.28
N ILE A 11 -0.05 -1.20 1.19
CA ILE A 11 0.11 -2.00 2.41
C ILE A 11 -0.36 -3.43 2.17
N GLY A 12 0.52 -4.39 2.35
CA GLY A 12 0.16 -5.81 2.37
C GLY A 12 0.03 -6.32 3.80
N ASN A 13 1.12 -6.28 4.55
CA ASN A 13 1.17 -6.64 5.96
C ASN A 13 2.17 -5.74 6.69
N GLU A 14 2.35 -5.94 7.99
CA GLU A 14 3.23 -5.08 8.78
C GLU A 14 4.69 -5.17 8.33
N SER A 15 5.19 -6.37 8.06
CA SER A 15 6.57 -6.57 7.60
C SER A 15 6.82 -5.85 6.28
N SER A 16 5.94 -6.03 5.32
CA SER A 16 6.00 -5.38 4.02
C SER A 16 5.93 -3.86 4.15
N LEU A 17 5.02 -3.37 5.00
CA LEU A 17 4.88 -1.94 5.25
C LEU A 17 6.18 -1.34 5.78
N ASN A 18 6.79 -1.98 6.78
CA ASN A 18 8.05 -1.49 7.35
C ASN A 18 9.18 -1.47 6.33
N ARG A 19 9.28 -2.49 5.49
CA ARG A 19 10.28 -2.51 4.41
C ARG A 19 10.03 -1.40 3.40
N CYS A 20 8.79 -1.22 2.98
CA CYS A 20 8.42 -0.17 2.02
C CYS A 20 8.70 1.22 2.59
N LEU A 21 8.35 1.48 3.84
CA LEU A 21 8.59 2.77 4.47
C LEU A 21 10.08 3.06 4.65
N SER A 22 10.89 2.04 4.91
CA SER A 22 12.33 2.22 5.06
C SER A 22 13.00 2.76 3.79
N ILE A 23 12.39 2.53 2.64
CA ILE A 23 12.86 3.04 1.35
C ILE A 23 12.09 4.32 0.96
N ALA A 24 10.77 4.30 1.12
CA ALA A 24 9.92 5.42 0.69
C ALA A 24 10.19 6.71 1.45
N ILE A 25 10.43 6.62 2.76
CA ILE A 25 10.65 7.81 3.59
C ILE A 25 11.92 8.57 3.18
N PRO A 26 13.09 7.93 3.03
CA PRO A 26 14.28 8.65 2.55
C PRO A 26 14.07 9.27 1.16
N ILE A 27 13.39 8.58 0.27
CA ILE A 27 13.09 9.12 -1.07
C ILE A 27 12.19 10.35 -0.96
N ALA A 28 11.10 10.24 -0.21
CA ALA A 28 10.18 11.35 -0.01
C ALA A 28 10.86 12.56 0.62
N LYS A 29 11.68 12.33 1.63
CA LYS A 29 12.42 13.38 2.31
C LYS A 29 13.40 14.07 1.36
N GLY A 30 14.12 13.30 0.56
CA GLY A 30 15.08 13.85 -0.40
C GLY A 30 14.44 14.64 -1.53
N LEU A 31 13.23 14.27 -1.92
CA LEU A 31 12.53 14.91 -3.03
C LEU A 31 11.46 15.92 -2.60
N GLY A 32 11.21 16.06 -1.31
CA GLY A 32 10.14 16.91 -0.81
C GLY A 32 8.76 16.39 -1.18
N ALA A 33 8.61 15.07 -1.24
CA ALA A 33 7.35 14.41 -1.60
C ALA A 33 6.52 14.04 -0.38
N SER A 34 5.22 13.90 -0.57
CA SER A 34 4.30 13.36 0.44
C SER A 34 4.13 11.86 0.25
N ILE A 35 3.69 11.17 1.31
CA ILE A 35 3.40 9.75 1.27
C ILE A 35 1.92 9.52 1.58
N THR A 36 1.27 8.72 0.74
CA THR A 36 -0.07 8.22 1.00
C THR A 36 0.03 6.70 1.06
N CYS A 37 -0.53 6.11 2.12
CA CYS A 37 -0.63 4.66 2.22
C CYS A 37 -2.03 4.21 1.86
N ILE A 38 -2.14 3.14 1.08
CA ILE A 38 -3.41 2.54 0.71
C ILE A 38 -3.50 1.12 1.28
N TYR A 39 -4.61 0.85 1.95
CA TYR A 39 -4.97 -0.49 2.41
C TYR A 39 -6.27 -0.91 1.73
N VAL A 40 -6.29 -2.08 1.12
CA VAL A 40 -7.43 -2.57 0.38
C VAL A 40 -8.12 -3.67 1.18
N LEU A 41 -9.39 -3.44 1.51
CA LEU A 41 -10.24 -4.45 2.15
C LEU A 41 -10.69 -5.43 1.08
N ASN A 42 -10.20 -6.66 1.18
CA ASN A 42 -10.55 -7.70 0.24
C ASN A 42 -11.61 -8.59 0.87
N PRO A 43 -12.89 -8.47 0.44
CA PRO A 43 -13.96 -9.25 1.05
C PRO A 43 -13.79 -10.74 0.77
N PHE A 44 -14.29 -11.56 1.70
CA PHE A 44 -14.29 -13.01 1.53
C PHE A 44 -15.16 -13.44 0.32
N PRO A 45 -14.87 -14.62 -0.24
CA PRO A 45 -15.72 -15.19 -1.29
C PRO A 45 -17.19 -15.26 -0.84
N ARG A 46 -18.10 -15.10 -1.82
CA ARG A 46 -19.53 -15.05 -1.55
C ARG A 46 -20.11 -16.30 -0.90
N ASN A 47 -19.41 -17.43 -0.98
CA ASN A 47 -19.87 -18.69 -0.38
C ASN A 47 -19.63 -18.79 1.13
N LEU A 48 -19.03 -17.78 1.74
CA LEU A 48 -18.86 -17.72 3.19
C LEU A 48 -20.04 -17.03 3.84
N GLN A 49 -20.33 -17.41 5.08
CA GLN A 49 -21.44 -16.87 5.84
C GLN A 49 -21.26 -15.36 6.10
N VAL A 50 -22.36 -14.62 6.03
CA VAL A 50 -22.36 -13.16 6.25
C VAL A 50 -21.74 -12.77 7.58
N ALA A 51 -21.98 -13.56 8.65
CA ALA A 51 -21.41 -13.29 9.96
C ALA A 51 -19.88 -13.35 9.95
N LEU A 52 -19.31 -14.32 9.23
CA LEU A 52 -17.85 -14.43 9.10
C LEU A 52 -17.30 -13.28 8.28
N GLU A 53 -18.00 -12.87 7.23
CA GLU A 53 -17.61 -11.74 6.40
C GLU A 53 -17.55 -10.44 7.22
N GLN A 54 -18.58 -10.16 8.02
CA GLN A 54 -18.62 -8.97 8.86
C GLN A 54 -17.49 -8.96 9.90
N THR A 55 -17.25 -10.09 10.53
CA THR A 55 -16.17 -10.22 11.51
C THR A 55 -14.82 -9.99 10.87
N SER A 56 -14.62 -10.54 9.67
CA SER A 56 -13.38 -10.38 8.94
C SER A 56 -13.15 -8.93 8.49
N ILE A 57 -14.18 -8.25 8.02
CA ILE A 57 -14.09 -6.84 7.64
C ILE A 57 -13.70 -6.00 8.85
N LYS A 58 -14.29 -6.26 10.01
CA LYS A 58 -13.94 -5.55 11.24
C LYS A 58 -12.47 -5.77 11.61
N PHE A 59 -12.00 -7.00 11.52
CA PHE A 59 -10.61 -7.36 11.80
C PHE A 59 -9.65 -6.64 10.84
N GLU A 60 -9.97 -6.63 9.55
CA GLU A 60 -9.17 -5.93 8.56
C GLU A 60 -9.13 -4.42 8.78
N LYS A 61 -10.25 -3.82 9.20
CA LYS A 61 -10.30 -2.39 9.51
C LYS A 61 -9.44 -2.05 10.71
N GLU A 62 -9.43 -2.90 11.73
CA GLU A 62 -8.58 -2.72 12.90
C GLU A 62 -7.10 -2.81 12.52
N ASN A 63 -6.74 -3.79 11.68
CA ASN A 63 -5.38 -3.92 11.16
C ASN A 63 -4.98 -2.71 10.31
N ALA A 64 -5.88 -2.24 9.45
CA ALA A 64 -5.64 -1.05 8.64
C ALA A 64 -5.32 0.15 9.51
N GLY A 65 -6.10 0.37 10.57
CA GLY A 65 -5.87 1.45 11.53
C GLY A 65 -4.50 1.35 12.17
N LYS A 66 -4.08 0.15 12.56
CA LYS A 66 -2.77 -0.10 13.14
C LYS A 66 -1.65 0.24 12.14
N TYR A 67 -1.79 -0.21 10.90
CA TYR A 67 -0.79 0.04 9.86
C TYR A 67 -0.68 1.52 9.53
N PHE A 68 -1.81 2.22 9.43
CA PHE A 68 -1.82 3.66 9.17
C PHE A 68 -1.16 4.43 10.31
N GLU A 69 -1.37 4.01 11.55
CA GLU A 69 -0.74 4.66 12.71
C GLU A 69 0.78 4.51 12.67
N ILE A 70 1.27 3.31 12.33
CA ILE A 70 2.70 3.07 12.16
C ILE A 70 3.29 3.99 11.08
N ALA A 71 2.63 4.06 9.93
CA ALA A 71 3.09 4.88 8.81
C ALA A 71 3.05 6.37 9.16
N LYS A 72 1.97 6.81 9.78
CA LYS A 72 1.79 8.19 10.20
C LYS A 72 2.91 8.65 11.14
N GLU A 73 3.21 7.84 12.16
CA GLU A 73 4.26 8.13 13.12
C GLU A 73 5.63 8.26 12.45
N LYS A 74 5.96 7.32 11.58
CA LYS A 74 7.25 7.34 10.88
C LYS A 74 7.38 8.52 9.93
N CYS A 75 6.31 8.88 9.23
CA CYS A 75 6.32 10.04 8.36
C CYS A 75 6.44 11.33 9.16
N LYS A 76 5.76 11.42 10.30
CA LYS A 76 5.82 12.58 11.18
C LYS A 76 7.23 12.80 11.71
N GLU A 77 7.90 11.73 12.14
CA GLU A 77 9.28 11.80 12.63
C GLU A 77 10.24 12.36 11.58
N SER A 78 9.96 12.13 10.31
CA SER A 78 10.78 12.58 9.19
C SER A 78 10.28 13.87 8.54
N GLY A 79 9.22 14.49 9.09
CA GLY A 79 8.66 15.73 8.55
C GLY A 79 7.96 15.57 7.21
N ILE A 80 7.40 14.38 6.95
CA ILE A 80 6.72 14.07 5.68
C ILE A 80 5.22 14.14 5.88
N GLU A 81 4.53 14.82 4.95
CA GLU A 81 3.06 14.84 4.93
C GLU A 81 2.53 13.45 4.64
N PHE A 82 1.55 13.02 5.40
CA PHE A 82 0.97 11.70 5.32
C PHE A 82 -0.54 11.74 5.08
N GLU A 83 -1.01 10.90 4.17
CA GLU A 83 -2.43 10.66 3.94
C GLU A 83 -2.68 9.16 3.88
N GLN A 84 -3.94 8.77 4.07
CA GLN A 84 -4.32 7.36 4.06
C GLN A 84 -5.58 7.14 3.23
N ILE A 85 -5.62 6.00 2.54
CA ILE A 85 -6.76 5.57 1.73
C ILE A 85 -7.15 4.16 2.15
N ILE A 86 -8.43 3.96 2.46
CA ILE A 86 -9.01 2.64 2.61
C ILE A 86 -9.88 2.39 1.39
N ALA A 87 -9.59 1.34 0.63
CA ALA A 87 -10.36 0.96 -0.54
C ALA A 87 -10.94 -0.45 -0.34
N LYS A 88 -11.92 -0.81 -1.13
CA LYS A 88 -12.53 -2.15 -1.13
C LYS A 88 -12.39 -2.77 -2.50
N GLY A 89 -12.29 -4.09 -2.54
CA GLY A 89 -12.26 -4.86 -3.77
C GLY A 89 -10.98 -5.64 -3.97
N GLN A 90 -10.63 -5.88 -5.22
CA GLN A 90 -9.38 -6.55 -5.55
C GLN A 90 -8.20 -5.59 -5.36
N PRO A 91 -7.18 -5.99 -4.59
CA PRO A 91 -6.08 -5.06 -4.26
C PRO A 91 -5.40 -4.44 -5.48
N ARG A 92 -5.06 -5.24 -6.49
CA ARG A 92 -4.38 -4.70 -7.68
C ARG A 92 -5.24 -3.68 -8.42
N GLU A 93 -6.55 -3.94 -8.52
CA GLU A 93 -7.47 -3.04 -9.20
C GLU A 93 -7.65 -1.73 -8.44
N ALA A 94 -7.80 -1.82 -7.12
CA ALA A 94 -7.95 -0.64 -6.27
C ALA A 94 -6.72 0.25 -6.32
N ILE A 95 -5.52 -0.35 -6.30
CA ILE A 95 -4.28 0.40 -6.41
C ILE A 95 -4.20 1.12 -7.76
N LEU A 96 -4.52 0.41 -8.84
CA LEU A 96 -4.49 0.99 -10.18
C LEU A 96 -5.52 2.11 -10.36
N GLU A 97 -6.68 2.00 -9.72
CA GLU A 97 -7.71 3.06 -9.77
C GLU A 97 -7.23 4.38 -9.16
N HIS A 98 -6.36 4.30 -8.16
CA HIS A 98 -5.84 5.48 -7.47
C HIS A 98 -4.54 6.04 -8.06
N GLU A 99 -3.92 5.36 -9.01
CA GLU A 99 -2.58 5.71 -9.48
C GLU A 99 -2.47 7.10 -10.12
N LYS A 100 -3.54 7.63 -10.67
CA LYS A 100 -3.52 8.92 -11.38
C LYS A 100 -3.03 10.08 -10.52
N GLU A 101 -3.28 10.01 -9.23
CA GLU A 101 -2.93 11.07 -8.29
C GLU A 101 -1.48 11.01 -7.81
N PHE A 102 -0.74 9.96 -8.20
CA PHE A 102 0.58 9.69 -7.68
C PHE A 102 1.63 9.65 -8.78
N ASP A 103 2.87 9.92 -8.40
CA ASP A 103 4.00 9.94 -9.32
C ASP A 103 4.85 8.68 -9.21
N LEU A 104 4.80 8.02 -8.07
CA LEU A 104 5.56 6.81 -7.79
C LEU A 104 4.71 5.88 -6.91
N ILE A 105 4.70 4.59 -7.24
CA ILE A 105 4.07 3.57 -6.41
C ILE A 105 5.17 2.72 -5.79
N VAL A 106 5.11 2.55 -4.47
CA VAL A 106 6.03 1.68 -3.73
C VAL A 106 5.23 0.48 -3.26
N ILE A 107 5.66 -0.70 -3.65
CA ILE A 107 4.96 -1.94 -3.32
C ILE A 107 5.96 -3.00 -2.89
N GLY A 108 5.58 -3.79 -1.91
CA GLY A 108 6.41 -4.86 -1.39
C GLY A 108 6.19 -6.17 -2.13
N ARG A 109 7.21 -6.99 -2.11
CA ARG A 109 7.11 -8.37 -2.56
C ARG A 109 6.30 -9.17 -1.53
N ALA A 110 5.51 -10.15 -2.00
CA ALA A 110 4.74 -11.02 -1.11
C ALA A 110 5.65 -11.83 -0.18
N ASP A 111 5.28 -11.92 1.11
CA ASP A 111 6.07 -12.58 2.16
C ASP A 111 5.79 -14.09 2.28
N TRP A 112 5.51 -14.75 1.18
CA TRP A 112 5.05 -16.15 1.20
C TRP A 112 6.14 -17.17 0.89
N GLY A 113 7.42 -16.78 1.04
CA GLY A 113 8.53 -17.67 0.74
C GLY A 113 8.67 -18.03 -0.74
N SER A 114 7.87 -17.44 -1.59
CA SER A 114 7.93 -17.63 -3.03
C SER A 114 9.02 -16.76 -3.65
N LYS A 115 9.72 -17.29 -4.64
CA LYS A 115 10.69 -16.51 -5.42
C LYS A 115 9.99 -15.64 -6.47
N LEU A 116 8.69 -15.86 -6.68
CA LEU A 116 7.90 -15.11 -7.65
C LEU A 116 7.24 -13.91 -7.01
N LEU A 117 6.91 -12.92 -7.81
CA LEU A 117 6.11 -11.78 -7.36
C LEU A 117 4.71 -12.27 -6.98
N GLY A 118 4.13 -11.70 -5.93
CA GLY A 118 2.75 -11.97 -5.57
C GLY A 118 1.79 -11.48 -6.66
N SER A 119 0.55 -11.97 -6.63
CA SER A 119 -0.46 -11.61 -7.63
C SER A 119 -0.72 -10.09 -7.67
N VAL A 120 -0.73 -9.43 -6.50
CA VAL A 120 -0.94 -7.99 -6.43
C VAL A 120 0.24 -7.24 -7.04
N SER A 121 1.46 -7.55 -6.60
CA SER A 121 2.67 -6.90 -7.11
C SER A 121 2.81 -7.09 -8.62
N ASN A 122 2.63 -8.32 -9.10
CA ASN A 122 2.72 -8.62 -10.52
C ASN A 122 1.66 -7.88 -11.32
N GLY A 123 0.43 -7.84 -10.84
CA GLY A 123 -0.66 -7.13 -11.50
C GLY A 123 -0.42 -5.62 -11.59
N VAL A 124 0.09 -5.03 -10.52
CA VAL A 124 0.39 -3.59 -10.50
C VAL A 124 1.55 -3.28 -11.43
N VAL A 125 2.65 -4.04 -11.34
CA VAL A 125 3.82 -3.82 -12.20
C VAL A 125 3.47 -3.97 -13.67
N SER A 126 2.65 -4.96 -14.01
CA SER A 126 2.30 -5.24 -15.41
C SER A 126 1.31 -4.24 -16.00
N ASN A 127 0.45 -3.64 -15.20
CA ASN A 127 -0.66 -2.83 -15.70
C ASN A 127 -0.58 -1.34 -15.38
N SER A 128 0.27 -0.93 -14.45
CA SER A 128 0.41 0.48 -14.07
C SER A 128 1.05 1.29 -15.19
N LYS A 129 0.63 2.54 -15.29
CA LYS A 129 1.24 3.54 -16.18
C LYS A 129 2.22 4.42 -15.41
N LYS A 130 2.39 4.19 -14.13
CA LYS A 130 3.29 4.98 -13.28
C LYS A 130 4.57 4.20 -13.00
N ASP A 131 5.58 4.93 -12.54
CA ASP A 131 6.82 4.30 -12.10
C ASP A 131 6.57 3.55 -10.80
N ILE A 132 7.21 2.39 -10.66
CA ILE A 132 6.99 1.52 -9.52
C ILE A 132 8.34 1.13 -8.93
N LEU A 133 8.42 1.23 -7.60
CA LEU A 133 9.54 0.71 -6.84
C LEU A 133 9.07 -0.55 -6.12
N LEU A 134 9.63 -1.67 -6.51
CA LEU A 134 9.34 -2.96 -5.87
C LEU A 134 10.37 -3.22 -4.77
N VAL A 135 9.90 -3.30 -3.54
CA VAL A 135 10.76 -3.51 -2.38
C VAL A 135 10.80 -5.00 -2.04
N LYS A 136 11.97 -5.57 -2.07
CA LYS A 136 12.17 -6.98 -1.73
C LYS A 136 12.42 -7.11 -0.24
#